data_11b207a0640a1f9cfe584d7c7f58e0b6
#
_entry.id   11b207a0640a1f9cfe584d7c7f58e0b6
#
_cell.length_a   1.000
_cell.length_b   1.000
_cell.length_c   1.000
_cell.angle_alpha   90.00
_cell.angle_beta   90.00
_cell.angle_gamma   90.00
#
_symmetry.space_group_name_H-M   'P 1'
#
loop_
_entity.id
_entity.type
_entity.pdbx_description
1 polymer ?
#
loop_
_entity_poly.entity_id
_entity_poly.type
_entity_poly.pdbx_seq_one_letter_code
_entity_poly.pdbx_strand_id
1 'polypeptide(L)'
;MSEITNEPAVLSQESETEHLLPPAALTQTPRPVTPRASRRSWNELPVRIWVILGVTVLFITIYFTIDKYLSGRYERWLITQGLPVEAELNRIQGTRDRSQHFKRTDRLQVELNYDAPGRPRQMYVPGWLSQLPAQPPQRDIRVGDTIPVRIDPGNPTVWTDRTQPLPWIAEFTIVVLLLPLLALLLVVMFIRRQQVLNVWRRGEVAAAVVVDHKQAATAPFSRVIRFTLADGRDRRVWSALHPARGAPAAGETIWVIFPPGNPGRAVVASLYA
;
A
#
# COMPACT_ATOMS: atom_id res chain seq x y z
N MET A 1 52.05 31.71 54.34
CA MET A 1 50.85 30.93 54.43
C MET A 1 49.74 31.82 53.93
N SER A 2 49.36 31.64 52.65
CA SER A 2 48.31 32.41 52.02
C SER A 2 47.14 31.43 51.76
N GLU A 3 46.04 31.65 52.45
CA GLU A 3 44.79 30.96 52.25
C GLU A 3 44.16 31.35 50.90
N ILE A 4 44.04 30.42 50.03
CA ILE A 4 43.27 30.56 48.79
C ILE A 4 41.82 30.14 49.11
N THR A 5 40.97 31.14 49.26
CA THR A 5 39.52 30.96 49.39
C THR A 5 38.96 30.60 48.04
N ASN A 6 38.55 29.32 47.86
CA ASN A 6 37.79 28.84 46.70
C ASN A 6 36.33 29.27 46.87
N GLU A 7 35.92 30.33 46.18
CA GLU A 7 34.52 30.66 46.01
C GLU A 7 33.95 29.85 44.84
N PRO A 8 32.90 29.01 45.04
CA PRO A 8 32.33 28.23 43.93
C PRO A 8 31.53 29.17 43.05
N ALA A 9 31.82 29.13 41.75
CA ALA A 9 31.10 29.82 40.69
C ALA A 9 29.63 29.40 40.62
N VAL A 10 28.74 30.15 41.26
CA VAL A 10 27.26 29.99 41.20
C VAL A 10 26.64 30.71 39.98
N LEU A 11 27.46 31.32 39.13
CA LEU A 11 26.98 32.22 38.06
C LEU A 11 26.67 31.55 36.71
N SER A 12 26.72 30.21 36.58
CA SER A 12 26.51 29.56 35.29
C SER A 12 25.13 28.91 35.09
N GLN A 13 24.26 28.81 36.09
CA GLN A 13 23.00 28.09 35.98
C GLN A 13 21.80 28.93 35.51
N GLU A 14 21.82 30.23 35.69
CA GLU A 14 20.69 31.10 35.28
C GLU A 14 20.62 31.31 33.76
N SER A 15 21.75 31.27 33.06
CA SER A 15 21.80 31.44 31.59
C SER A 15 21.30 30.23 30.79
N GLU A 16 21.38 29.01 31.35
CA GLU A 16 20.93 27.79 30.66
C GLU A 16 19.41 27.60 30.74
N THR A 17 18.75 28.16 31.75
CA THR A 17 17.30 27.99 31.93
C THR A 17 16.47 28.90 31.04
N GLU A 18 16.99 30.05 30.62
CA GLU A 18 16.25 31.00 29.77
C GLU A 18 16.02 30.47 28.34
N HIS A 19 16.92 29.62 27.84
CA HIS A 19 16.75 28.92 26.56
C HIS A 19 15.78 27.72 26.58
N LEU A 20 15.33 27.32 27.78
CA LEU A 20 14.43 26.18 27.95
C LEU A 20 12.95 26.58 28.00
N LEU A 21 12.61 27.87 27.97
CA LEU A 21 11.22 28.29 27.91
C LEU A 21 10.66 28.17 26.49
N PRO A 22 9.48 27.53 26.32
CA PRO A 22 8.88 27.40 25.00
C PRO A 22 8.52 28.77 24.44
N PRO A 23 8.73 29.03 23.13
CA PRO A 23 8.26 30.23 22.48
C PRO A 23 6.77 30.48 22.78
N ALA A 24 6.39 31.74 23.01
CA ALA A 24 5.01 32.13 23.38
C ALA A 24 3.94 31.53 22.43
N ALA A 25 4.28 31.37 21.14
CA ALA A 25 3.39 30.75 20.17
C ALA A 25 3.13 29.26 20.45
N LEU A 26 3.98 28.57 21.21
CA LEU A 26 3.82 27.15 21.55
C LEU A 26 3.08 26.93 22.87
N THR A 27 2.97 27.96 23.72
CA THR A 27 2.30 27.86 25.03
C THR A 27 0.78 27.90 24.93
N GLN A 28 0.23 28.49 23.86
CA GLN A 28 -1.23 28.54 23.63
C GLN A 28 -1.78 27.18 23.24
N THR A 29 -2.81 26.71 23.95
CA THR A 29 -3.55 25.49 23.62
C THR A 29 -5.05 25.79 23.60
N PRO A 30 -5.82 25.36 22.58
CA PRO A 30 -5.37 24.61 21.39
C PRO A 30 -4.67 25.50 20.36
N ARG A 31 -3.58 24.97 19.76
CA ARG A 31 -2.83 25.68 18.70
C ARG A 31 -3.62 25.70 17.39
N PRO A 32 -3.56 26.79 16.63
CA PRO A 32 -4.22 26.85 15.33
C PRO A 32 -3.55 25.88 14.34
N VAL A 33 -4.35 25.26 13.47
CA VAL A 33 -3.84 24.43 12.37
C VAL A 33 -3.50 25.37 11.22
N THR A 34 -2.24 25.72 11.10
CA THR A 34 -1.72 26.50 9.97
C THR A 34 -1.74 25.68 8.68
N PRO A 35 -1.73 26.30 7.48
CA PRO A 35 -1.54 25.58 6.22
C PRO A 35 -0.26 24.73 6.20
N ARG A 36 0.80 25.23 6.88
CA ARG A 36 2.08 24.50 7.03
C ARG A 36 1.90 23.23 7.88
N ALA A 37 1.27 23.33 9.03
CA ALA A 37 0.96 22.20 9.90
C ALA A 37 0.09 21.15 9.16
N SER A 38 -0.91 21.62 8.42
CA SER A 38 -1.78 20.75 7.61
C SER A 38 -1.00 19.98 6.53
N ARG A 39 -0.12 20.65 5.78
CA ARG A 39 0.74 20.00 4.78
C ARG A 39 1.75 19.06 5.43
N ARG A 40 2.37 19.48 6.53
CA ARG A 40 3.38 18.69 7.23
C ARG A 40 2.80 17.38 7.78
N SER A 41 1.57 17.39 8.29
CA SER A 41 0.92 16.22 8.86
C SER A 41 0.84 15.02 7.88
N TRP A 42 0.84 15.25 6.58
CA TRP A 42 0.87 14.20 5.55
C TRP A 42 2.24 13.51 5.44
N ASN A 43 3.31 14.21 5.84
CA ASN A 43 4.68 13.72 5.73
C ASN A 43 5.16 13.00 6.99
N GLU A 44 4.34 12.95 8.05
CA GLU A 44 4.69 12.20 9.25
C GLU A 44 4.65 10.68 9.01
N LEU A 45 5.61 9.98 9.63
CA LEU A 45 5.80 8.54 9.40
C LEU A 45 4.51 7.71 9.52
N PRO A 46 3.69 7.89 10.59
CA PRO A 46 2.47 7.10 10.74
C PRO A 46 1.41 7.37 9.66
N VAL A 47 1.44 8.53 9.01
CA VAL A 47 0.52 8.86 7.91
C VAL A 47 1.10 8.40 6.59
N ARG A 48 2.40 8.63 6.38
CA ARG A 48 3.09 8.33 5.13
C ARG A 48 3.03 6.86 4.75
N ILE A 49 3.16 5.95 5.73
CA ILE A 49 3.01 4.50 5.50
C ILE A 49 1.65 4.18 4.87
N TRP A 50 0.57 4.76 5.42
CA TRP A 50 -0.79 4.53 4.92
C TRP A 50 -1.03 5.19 3.56
N VAL A 51 -0.40 6.34 3.28
CA VAL A 51 -0.43 6.98 1.96
C VAL A 51 0.23 6.07 0.92
N ILE A 52 1.43 5.55 1.20
CA ILE A 52 2.14 4.66 0.28
C ILE A 52 1.30 3.40 0.02
N LEU A 53 0.78 2.77 1.08
CA LEU A 53 -0.04 1.57 0.96
C LEU A 53 -1.33 1.85 0.15
N GLY A 54 -2.01 2.95 0.44
CA GLY A 54 -3.22 3.36 -0.29
C GLY A 54 -2.96 3.62 -1.77
N VAL A 55 -1.86 4.32 -2.09
CA VAL A 55 -1.43 4.57 -3.48
C VAL A 55 -1.11 3.26 -4.20
N THR A 56 -0.40 2.33 -3.53
CA THR A 56 -0.09 1.01 -4.10
C THR A 56 -1.36 0.23 -4.42
N VAL A 57 -2.30 0.15 -3.47
CA VAL A 57 -3.59 -0.55 -3.68
C VAL A 57 -4.40 0.13 -4.79
N LEU A 58 -4.38 1.46 -4.88
CA LEU A 58 -5.03 2.20 -5.95
C LEU A 58 -4.47 1.83 -7.33
N PHE A 59 -3.14 1.80 -7.49
CA PHE A 59 -2.52 1.39 -8.75
C PHE A 59 -2.85 -0.05 -9.12
N ILE A 60 -2.83 -0.97 -8.15
CA ILE A 60 -3.23 -2.37 -8.34
C ILE A 60 -4.69 -2.44 -8.81
N THR A 61 -5.59 -1.67 -8.17
CA THR A 61 -7.02 -1.63 -8.53
C THR A 61 -7.21 -1.12 -9.95
N ILE A 62 -6.53 -0.03 -10.32
CA ILE A 62 -6.58 0.54 -11.68
C ILE A 62 -6.07 -0.47 -12.70
N TYR A 63 -4.92 -1.11 -12.43
CA TYR A 63 -4.33 -2.11 -13.30
C TYR A 63 -5.33 -3.26 -13.57
N PHE A 64 -5.87 -3.86 -12.51
CA PHE A 64 -6.86 -4.96 -12.67
C PHE A 64 -8.15 -4.51 -13.34
N THR A 65 -8.59 -3.27 -13.11
CA THR A 65 -9.78 -2.72 -13.79
C THR A 65 -9.55 -2.63 -15.28
N ILE A 66 -8.42 -2.08 -15.71
CA ILE A 66 -8.05 -1.96 -17.11
C ILE A 66 -7.87 -3.33 -17.75
N ASP A 67 -7.11 -4.22 -17.11
CA ASP A 67 -6.86 -5.58 -17.58
C ASP A 67 -8.18 -6.34 -17.80
N LYS A 68 -9.08 -6.33 -16.82
CA LYS A 68 -10.37 -7.01 -16.90
C LYS A 68 -11.31 -6.37 -17.92
N TYR A 69 -11.30 -5.06 -18.01
CA TYR A 69 -12.09 -4.35 -19.03
C TYR A 69 -11.65 -4.72 -20.45
N LEU A 70 -10.35 -4.70 -20.73
CA LEU A 70 -9.81 -5.05 -22.03
C LEU A 70 -10.03 -6.54 -22.37
N SER A 71 -9.71 -7.41 -21.43
CA SER A 71 -9.89 -8.86 -21.59
C SER A 71 -11.34 -9.23 -21.78
N GLY A 72 -12.26 -8.68 -20.99
CA GLY A 72 -13.69 -8.94 -21.11
C GLY A 72 -14.29 -8.36 -22.40
N ARG A 73 -13.79 -7.21 -22.87
CA ARG A 73 -14.18 -6.66 -24.18
C ARG A 73 -13.73 -7.56 -25.32
N TYR A 74 -12.49 -8.04 -25.25
CA TYR A 74 -11.94 -8.93 -26.26
C TYR A 74 -12.66 -10.30 -26.26
N GLU A 75 -12.95 -10.87 -25.09
CA GLU A 75 -13.72 -12.12 -24.97
C GLU A 75 -15.12 -11.97 -25.56
N ARG A 76 -15.84 -10.87 -25.26
CA ARG A 76 -17.16 -10.57 -25.85
C ARG A 76 -17.09 -10.45 -27.38
N TRP A 77 -16.06 -9.80 -27.89
CA TRP A 77 -15.83 -9.73 -29.34
C TRP A 77 -15.58 -11.13 -29.91
N LEU A 78 -14.76 -11.94 -29.28
CA LEU A 78 -14.46 -13.30 -29.71
C LEU A 78 -15.71 -14.19 -29.72
N ILE A 79 -16.58 -14.08 -28.70
CA ILE A 79 -17.86 -14.79 -28.63
C ILE A 79 -18.81 -14.38 -29.77
N THR A 80 -18.82 -13.10 -30.16
CA THR A 80 -19.76 -12.57 -31.15
C THR A 80 -19.24 -12.62 -32.59
N GLN A 81 -17.96 -12.35 -32.79
CA GLN A 81 -17.32 -12.17 -34.09
C GLN A 81 -16.26 -13.23 -34.42
N GLY A 82 -15.85 -14.04 -33.41
CA GLY A 82 -14.88 -15.09 -33.61
C GLY A 82 -15.37 -16.15 -34.59
N LEU A 83 -14.43 -16.71 -35.35
CA LEU A 83 -14.73 -17.77 -36.32
C LEU A 83 -15.07 -19.07 -35.58
N PRO A 84 -16.23 -19.65 -35.78
CA PRO A 84 -16.58 -20.95 -35.20
C PRO A 84 -15.77 -22.07 -35.87
N VAL A 85 -15.12 -22.89 -35.06
CA VAL A 85 -14.30 -24.02 -35.49
C VAL A 85 -14.58 -25.19 -34.57
N GLU A 86 -14.60 -26.40 -35.13
CA GLU A 86 -14.60 -27.62 -34.34
C GLU A 86 -13.16 -28.03 -34.05
N ALA A 87 -12.82 -28.09 -32.77
CA ALA A 87 -11.47 -28.41 -32.29
C ALA A 87 -11.46 -29.80 -31.63
N GLU A 88 -10.51 -30.61 -32.00
CA GLU A 88 -10.27 -31.91 -31.37
C GLU A 88 -9.40 -31.76 -30.13
N LEU A 89 -9.77 -32.40 -29.06
CA LEU A 89 -9.01 -32.51 -27.82
C LEU A 89 -7.81 -33.44 -27.97
N ASN A 90 -6.62 -32.90 -28.10
CA ASN A 90 -5.40 -33.68 -28.23
C ASN A 90 -4.82 -34.11 -26.86
N ARG A 91 -4.90 -33.26 -25.88
CA ARG A 91 -4.38 -33.53 -24.56
C ARG A 91 -5.18 -32.85 -23.45
N ILE A 92 -5.38 -33.57 -22.35
CA ILE A 92 -6.03 -33.05 -21.13
C ILE A 92 -5.02 -33.13 -20.01
N GLN A 93 -4.66 -31.97 -19.46
CA GLN A 93 -3.88 -31.88 -18.23
C GLN A 93 -4.81 -31.47 -17.08
N GLY A 94 -5.27 -32.44 -16.30
CA GLY A 94 -6.04 -32.17 -15.10
C GLY A 94 -5.12 -31.80 -13.96
N THR A 95 -5.29 -30.62 -13.38
CA THR A 95 -4.85 -30.39 -12.01
C THR A 95 -5.85 -31.08 -11.09
N ARG A 96 -5.66 -32.35 -10.82
CA ARG A 96 -6.34 -33.05 -9.74
C ARG A 96 -5.80 -32.48 -8.43
N ASP A 97 -6.46 -31.45 -7.94
CA ASP A 97 -6.24 -31.03 -6.56
C ASP A 97 -6.80 -32.13 -5.65
N ARG A 98 -5.89 -32.83 -4.95
CA ARG A 98 -6.23 -33.98 -4.07
C ARG A 98 -6.96 -33.56 -2.78
N SER A 99 -7.25 -32.29 -2.61
CA SER A 99 -7.99 -31.83 -1.42
C SER A 99 -9.49 -32.07 -1.59
N GLN A 100 -9.99 -33.15 -1.00
CA GLN A 100 -11.38 -33.62 -1.04
C GLN A 100 -12.43 -32.66 -0.45
N HIS A 101 -12.10 -31.41 -0.14
CA HIS A 101 -13.01 -30.49 0.56
C HIS A 101 -13.59 -29.35 -0.27
N PHE A 102 -13.18 -29.21 -1.51
CA PHE A 102 -13.79 -28.23 -2.42
C PHE A 102 -14.33 -28.90 -3.67
N LYS A 103 -15.66 -29.08 -3.74
CA LYS A 103 -16.38 -29.32 -4.99
C LYS A 103 -16.19 -28.07 -5.88
N ARG A 104 -15.09 -27.99 -6.57
CA ARG A 104 -14.82 -26.88 -7.46
C ARG A 104 -14.55 -27.42 -8.86
N THR A 105 -15.26 -26.83 -9.79
CA THR A 105 -15.00 -26.90 -11.23
C THR A 105 -13.50 -27.04 -11.49
N ASP A 106 -13.06 -28.27 -11.76
CA ASP A 106 -11.70 -28.53 -12.15
C ASP A 106 -11.47 -27.76 -13.44
N ARG A 107 -10.59 -26.77 -13.41
CA ARG A 107 -10.16 -26.12 -14.62
C ARG A 107 -9.28 -27.10 -15.37
N LEU A 108 -9.79 -27.62 -16.45
CA LEU A 108 -9.03 -28.55 -17.32
C LEU A 108 -8.18 -27.71 -18.26
N GLN A 109 -6.88 -27.85 -18.14
CA GLN A 109 -5.98 -27.37 -19.19
C GLN A 109 -6.01 -28.36 -20.32
N VAL A 110 -6.31 -27.89 -21.52
CA VAL A 110 -6.43 -28.68 -22.70
C VAL A 110 -5.51 -28.17 -23.80
N GLU A 111 -5.14 -29.09 -24.69
CA GLU A 111 -4.47 -28.76 -25.93
C GLU A 111 -5.44 -29.11 -27.05
N LEU A 112 -5.81 -28.09 -27.82
CA LEU A 112 -6.76 -28.24 -28.94
C LEU A 112 -6.02 -28.35 -30.26
N ASN A 113 -6.52 -29.17 -31.13
CA ASN A 113 -6.09 -29.33 -32.50
C ASN A 113 -7.23 -28.90 -33.44
N TYR A 114 -6.98 -27.93 -34.31
CA TYR A 114 -7.95 -27.47 -35.30
C TYR A 114 -7.29 -26.87 -36.53
N ASP A 115 -8.04 -26.84 -37.62
CA ASP A 115 -7.62 -26.21 -38.86
C ASP A 115 -7.98 -24.71 -38.83
N ALA A 116 -6.97 -23.84 -38.88
CA ALA A 116 -7.18 -22.42 -39.00
C ALA A 116 -7.17 -21.97 -40.45
N PRO A 117 -8.09 -21.09 -40.87
CA PRO A 117 -8.13 -20.57 -42.23
C PRO A 117 -6.81 -19.93 -42.65
N GLY A 118 -6.31 -20.31 -43.82
CA GLY A 118 -5.05 -19.79 -44.37
C GLY A 118 -3.78 -20.36 -43.79
N ARG A 119 -3.86 -21.36 -42.91
CA ARG A 119 -2.70 -22.08 -42.39
C ARG A 119 -2.75 -23.55 -42.75
N PRO A 120 -1.73 -24.11 -43.41
CA PRO A 120 -1.76 -25.48 -43.94
C PRO A 120 -1.46 -26.59 -42.92
N ARG A 121 -1.41 -26.28 -41.63
CA ARG A 121 -1.07 -27.26 -40.57
C ARG A 121 -2.01 -27.14 -39.38
N GLN A 122 -2.38 -28.27 -38.82
CA GLN A 122 -3.05 -28.41 -37.55
C GLN A 122 -2.28 -27.65 -36.48
N MET A 123 -2.99 -26.83 -35.70
CA MET A 123 -2.41 -26.04 -34.63
C MET A 123 -2.73 -26.65 -33.27
N TYR A 124 -1.70 -26.98 -32.52
CA TYR A 124 -1.82 -27.39 -31.13
C TYR A 124 -1.81 -26.16 -30.24
N VAL A 125 -2.97 -25.80 -29.68
CA VAL A 125 -3.11 -24.57 -28.88
C VAL A 125 -3.50 -24.92 -27.44
N PRO A 126 -2.65 -24.65 -26.47
CA PRO A 126 -2.98 -24.86 -25.06
C PRO A 126 -3.98 -23.79 -24.58
N GLY A 127 -4.87 -24.19 -23.70
CA GLY A 127 -5.82 -23.27 -23.10
C GLY A 127 -6.60 -23.90 -21.96
N TRP A 128 -7.54 -23.15 -21.43
CA TRP A 128 -8.38 -23.58 -20.32
C TRP A 128 -9.82 -23.68 -20.78
N LEU A 129 -10.44 -24.84 -20.60
CA LEU A 129 -11.88 -24.97 -20.79
C LEU A 129 -12.60 -24.14 -19.72
N SER A 130 -13.43 -23.22 -20.16
CA SER A 130 -14.16 -22.31 -19.30
C SER A 130 -15.52 -22.83 -18.89
N GLN A 131 -16.07 -23.74 -19.65
CA GLN A 131 -17.36 -24.38 -19.39
C GLN A 131 -17.18 -25.90 -19.34
N LEU A 132 -17.13 -26.43 -18.12
CA LEU A 132 -17.61 -27.78 -17.93
C LEU A 132 -19.13 -27.72 -18.09
N PRO A 133 -19.75 -28.58 -18.91
CA PRO A 133 -21.20 -28.57 -19.04
C PRO A 133 -21.85 -28.70 -17.65
N ALA A 134 -22.55 -27.64 -17.24
CA ALA A 134 -23.16 -27.53 -15.92
C ALA A 134 -24.42 -28.42 -15.76
N GLN A 135 -24.69 -29.30 -16.72
CA GLN A 135 -25.86 -30.19 -16.68
C GLN A 135 -25.43 -31.65 -16.76
N PRO A 136 -25.93 -32.48 -15.84
CA PRO A 136 -25.78 -33.93 -15.97
C PRO A 136 -26.58 -34.46 -17.17
N PRO A 137 -26.09 -35.52 -17.86
CA PRO A 137 -24.92 -36.27 -17.44
C PRO A 137 -23.63 -35.59 -17.87
N GLN A 138 -22.73 -35.36 -16.90
CA GLN A 138 -21.36 -34.98 -17.19
C GLN A 138 -20.78 -35.96 -18.18
N ARG A 139 -20.71 -35.56 -19.44
CA ARG A 139 -19.99 -36.32 -20.43
C ARG A 139 -18.54 -36.25 -20.00
N ASP A 140 -17.98 -37.41 -19.67
CA ASP A 140 -16.54 -37.50 -19.41
C ASP A 140 -15.83 -37.00 -20.67
N ILE A 141 -15.22 -35.82 -20.58
CA ILE A 141 -14.46 -35.25 -21.69
C ILE A 141 -13.21 -36.11 -21.87
N ARG A 142 -13.01 -36.63 -23.05
CA ARG A 142 -11.90 -37.52 -23.39
C ARG A 142 -11.05 -36.94 -24.50
N VAL A 143 -9.79 -37.36 -24.52
CA VAL A 143 -8.92 -37.11 -25.67
C VAL A 143 -9.56 -37.71 -26.94
N GLY A 144 -9.61 -36.92 -28.01
CA GLY A 144 -10.31 -37.26 -29.26
C GLY A 144 -11.74 -36.71 -29.35
N ASP A 145 -12.29 -36.14 -28.26
CA ASP A 145 -13.59 -35.49 -28.35
C ASP A 145 -13.50 -34.18 -29.12
N THR A 146 -14.51 -33.85 -29.90
CA THR A 146 -14.62 -32.60 -30.64
C THR A 146 -15.43 -31.58 -29.86
N ILE A 147 -14.89 -30.39 -29.71
CA ILE A 147 -15.47 -29.26 -28.96
C ILE A 147 -15.66 -28.08 -29.91
N PRO A 148 -16.83 -27.45 -29.95
CA PRO A 148 -17.02 -26.21 -30.68
C PRO A 148 -16.32 -25.06 -29.94
N VAL A 149 -15.42 -24.37 -30.62
CA VAL A 149 -14.71 -23.19 -30.10
C VAL A 149 -14.82 -22.05 -31.10
N ARG A 150 -14.59 -20.84 -30.60
CA ARG A 150 -14.42 -19.65 -31.44
C ARG A 150 -12.98 -19.17 -31.37
N ILE A 151 -12.41 -18.92 -32.53
CA ILE A 151 -11.02 -18.45 -32.67
C ILE A 151 -10.97 -17.02 -33.21
N ASP A 152 -9.89 -16.31 -32.88
CA ASP A 152 -9.59 -15.03 -33.51
C ASP A 152 -8.97 -15.28 -34.88
N PRO A 153 -9.63 -14.82 -35.99
CA PRO A 153 -9.06 -14.96 -37.33
C PRO A 153 -7.69 -14.32 -37.50
N GLY A 154 -7.41 -13.23 -36.78
CA GLY A 154 -6.12 -12.52 -36.81
C GLY A 154 -5.05 -13.19 -35.95
N ASN A 155 -5.47 -13.86 -34.87
CA ASN A 155 -4.57 -14.59 -33.98
C ASN A 155 -5.17 -15.97 -33.60
N PRO A 156 -5.04 -16.98 -34.46
CA PRO A 156 -5.66 -18.30 -34.24
C PRO A 156 -5.18 -19.03 -32.98
N THR A 157 -4.18 -18.53 -32.25
CA THR A 157 -3.78 -19.11 -30.98
C THR A 157 -4.69 -18.71 -29.83
N VAL A 158 -5.60 -17.77 -30.06
CA VAL A 158 -6.58 -17.31 -29.07
C VAL A 158 -7.94 -17.88 -29.40
N TRP A 159 -8.53 -18.58 -28.45
CA TRP A 159 -9.81 -19.21 -28.58
C TRP A 159 -10.66 -19.13 -27.32
N THR A 160 -11.96 -19.33 -27.47
CA THR A 160 -12.90 -19.48 -26.34
C THR A 160 -13.94 -20.60 -26.66
N ASP A 161 -14.25 -21.36 -25.64
CA ASP A 161 -15.34 -22.36 -25.67
C ASP A 161 -16.66 -21.77 -25.14
N ARG A 162 -16.66 -20.52 -24.71
CA ARG A 162 -17.82 -19.84 -24.14
C ARG A 162 -18.80 -19.41 -25.23
N THR A 163 -20.07 -19.70 -24.94
CA THR A 163 -21.21 -19.23 -25.76
C THR A 163 -21.77 -17.90 -25.22
N GLN A 164 -21.53 -17.58 -23.94
CA GLN A 164 -22.00 -16.37 -23.28
C GLN A 164 -20.88 -15.73 -22.49
N PRO A 165 -20.81 -14.39 -22.45
CA PRO A 165 -19.83 -13.68 -21.65
C PRO A 165 -20.09 -13.91 -20.15
N LEU A 166 -19.03 -13.87 -19.36
CA LEU A 166 -19.17 -13.90 -17.91
C LEU A 166 -20.01 -12.71 -17.41
N PRO A 167 -20.82 -12.90 -16.35
CA PRO A 167 -21.46 -11.78 -15.69
C PRO A 167 -20.39 -10.82 -15.15
N TRP A 168 -20.65 -9.52 -15.25
CA TRP A 168 -19.69 -8.47 -14.88
C TRP A 168 -19.14 -8.61 -13.44
N ILE A 169 -19.96 -9.11 -12.50
CA ILE A 169 -19.51 -9.35 -11.11
C ILE A 169 -18.40 -10.40 -11.08
N ALA A 170 -18.50 -11.46 -11.88
CA ALA A 170 -17.46 -12.49 -11.94
C ALA A 170 -16.19 -11.97 -12.63
N GLU A 171 -16.31 -11.12 -13.65
CA GLU A 171 -15.17 -10.47 -14.30
C GLU A 171 -14.42 -9.55 -13.35
N PHE A 172 -15.15 -8.75 -12.55
CA PHE A 172 -14.58 -7.72 -11.67
C PHE A 172 -14.49 -8.12 -10.21
N THR A 173 -14.60 -9.41 -9.86
CA THR A 173 -14.56 -9.89 -8.47
C THR A 173 -13.37 -9.33 -7.68
N ILE A 174 -12.17 -9.31 -8.27
CA ILE A 174 -10.96 -8.77 -7.62
C ILE A 174 -11.12 -7.27 -7.35
N VAL A 175 -11.64 -6.51 -8.32
CA VAL A 175 -11.85 -5.07 -8.18
C VAL A 175 -12.89 -4.77 -7.10
N VAL A 176 -13.99 -5.54 -7.07
CA VAL A 176 -15.04 -5.43 -6.05
C VAL A 176 -14.49 -5.67 -4.65
N LEU A 177 -13.53 -6.58 -4.49
CA LEU A 177 -12.87 -6.83 -3.20
C LEU A 177 -11.83 -5.75 -2.83
N LEU A 178 -11.16 -5.16 -3.83
CA LEU A 178 -10.15 -4.13 -3.59
C LEU A 178 -10.74 -2.76 -3.22
N LEU A 179 -11.94 -2.42 -3.71
CA LEU A 179 -12.60 -1.16 -3.41
C LEU A 179 -12.86 -0.92 -1.91
N PRO A 180 -13.48 -1.85 -1.15
CA PRO A 180 -13.66 -1.68 0.28
C PRO A 180 -12.33 -1.65 1.04
N LEU A 181 -11.32 -2.40 0.58
CA LEU A 181 -9.97 -2.31 1.15
C LEU A 181 -9.39 -0.91 0.96
N LEU A 182 -9.50 -0.34 -0.23
CA LEU A 182 -9.03 1.02 -0.52
C LEU A 182 -9.78 2.04 0.34
N ALA A 183 -11.09 1.92 0.47
CA ALA A 183 -11.89 2.79 1.34
C ALA A 183 -11.43 2.71 2.81
N LEU A 184 -11.19 1.50 3.32
CA LEU A 184 -10.67 1.29 4.68
C LEU A 184 -9.30 1.96 4.87
N LEU A 185 -8.38 1.80 3.91
CA LEU A 185 -7.06 2.44 3.95
C LEU A 185 -7.15 3.97 3.98
N LEU A 186 -8.06 4.56 3.19
CA LEU A 186 -8.31 6.00 3.21
C LEU A 186 -8.83 6.47 4.58
N VAL A 187 -9.79 5.75 5.15
CA VAL A 187 -10.31 6.07 6.50
C VAL A 187 -9.20 6.01 7.54
N VAL A 188 -8.40 4.95 7.56
CA VAL A 188 -7.28 4.81 8.50
C VAL A 188 -6.26 5.94 8.31
N MET A 189 -5.93 6.28 7.07
CA MET A 189 -5.02 7.39 6.74
C MET A 189 -5.54 8.72 7.32
N PHE A 190 -6.83 9.04 7.14
CA PHE A 190 -7.43 10.24 7.71
C PHE A 190 -7.41 10.23 9.24
N ILE A 191 -7.74 9.10 9.87
CA ILE A 191 -7.68 8.97 11.33
C ILE A 191 -6.25 9.24 11.83
N ARG A 192 -5.24 8.64 11.19
CA ARG A 192 -3.82 8.86 11.57
C ARG A 192 -3.41 10.31 11.40
N ARG A 193 -3.81 10.94 10.29
CA ARG A 193 -3.56 12.37 10.09
C ARG A 193 -4.21 13.23 11.18
N GLN A 194 -5.47 12.96 11.55
CA GLN A 194 -6.14 13.69 12.63
C GLN A 194 -5.44 13.48 13.99
N GLN A 195 -4.92 12.28 14.25
CA GLN A 195 -4.12 12.02 15.45
C GLN A 195 -2.87 12.91 15.49
N VAL A 196 -2.13 13.03 14.39
CA VAL A 196 -0.96 13.91 14.30
C VAL A 196 -1.35 15.39 14.50
N LEU A 197 -2.41 15.85 13.86
CA LEU A 197 -2.91 17.23 14.04
C LEU A 197 -3.40 17.49 15.48
N ASN A 198 -3.98 16.49 16.14
CA ASN A 198 -4.38 16.62 17.54
C ASN A 198 -3.16 16.70 18.46
N VAL A 199 -2.07 15.98 18.16
CA VAL A 199 -0.79 16.12 18.87
C VAL A 199 -0.29 17.56 18.74
N TRP A 200 -0.26 18.12 17.53
CA TRP A 200 0.09 19.52 17.33
C TRP A 200 -0.79 20.47 18.14
N ARG A 201 -2.11 20.31 18.07
CA ARG A 201 -3.08 21.24 18.69
C ARG A 201 -3.07 21.22 20.20
N ARG A 202 -2.93 20.03 20.81
CA ARG A 202 -3.20 19.80 22.23
C ARG A 202 -2.06 19.13 22.99
N GLY A 203 -0.97 18.76 22.30
CA GLY A 203 0.16 18.08 22.93
C GLY A 203 0.94 18.99 23.88
N GLU A 204 1.62 18.36 24.81
CA GLU A 204 2.57 18.99 25.73
C GLU A 204 3.83 19.39 24.94
N VAL A 205 4.38 20.54 25.30
CA VAL A 205 5.64 21.06 24.74
C VAL A 205 6.76 20.75 25.71
N ALA A 206 7.86 20.22 25.21
CA ALA A 206 9.09 20.06 25.97
C ALA A 206 10.33 20.37 25.14
N ALA A 207 11.36 20.81 25.79
CA ALA A 207 12.69 20.89 25.22
C ALA A 207 13.28 19.47 25.13
N ALA A 208 13.96 19.18 24.03
CA ALA A 208 14.59 17.90 23.78
C ALA A 208 15.97 18.10 23.17
N VAL A 209 16.93 17.28 23.60
CA VAL A 209 18.31 17.32 23.09
C VAL A 209 18.46 16.23 22.05
N VAL A 210 18.93 16.57 20.86
CA VAL A 210 19.20 15.63 19.77
C VAL A 210 20.40 14.77 20.12
N VAL A 211 20.21 13.46 20.17
CA VAL A 211 21.29 12.49 20.45
C VAL A 211 22.04 12.15 19.17
N ASP A 212 21.31 11.73 18.16
CA ASP A 212 21.84 11.41 16.84
C ASP A 212 20.75 11.51 15.77
N HIS A 213 21.12 11.28 14.52
CA HIS A 213 20.16 11.16 13.43
C HIS A 213 20.55 10.03 12.48
N LYS A 214 19.53 9.33 11.95
CA LYS A 214 19.70 8.26 10.97
C LYS A 214 18.90 8.58 9.72
N GLN A 215 19.37 8.11 8.58
CA GLN A 215 18.58 8.19 7.35
C GLN A 215 17.30 7.35 7.50
N ALA A 216 16.17 7.92 7.15
CA ALA A 216 14.91 7.17 7.21
C ALA A 216 14.87 6.15 6.06
N ALA A 217 14.75 4.87 6.39
CA ALA A 217 14.72 3.79 5.40
C ALA A 217 13.58 3.94 4.37
N THR A 218 12.45 4.51 4.79
CA THR A 218 11.26 4.71 3.94
C THR A 218 11.18 6.09 3.28
N ALA A 219 12.20 6.95 3.49
CA ALA A 219 12.15 8.35 3.07
C ALA A 219 13.55 8.90 2.80
N PRO A 220 14.08 8.78 1.58
CA PRO A 220 15.46 9.16 1.25
C PRO A 220 15.78 10.64 1.53
N PHE A 221 14.76 11.51 1.51
CA PHE A 221 14.88 12.93 1.82
C PHE A 221 14.52 13.29 3.26
N SER A 222 14.46 12.32 4.17
CA SER A 222 14.10 12.51 5.57
C SER A 222 15.10 11.79 6.47
N ARG A 223 15.30 12.36 7.68
CA ARG A 223 16.10 11.76 8.75
C ARG A 223 15.20 11.45 9.93
N VAL A 224 15.51 10.38 10.62
CA VAL A 224 14.95 10.09 11.94
C VAL A 224 15.87 10.74 12.96
N ILE A 225 15.39 11.77 13.61
CA ILE A 225 16.08 12.43 14.73
C ILE A 225 15.82 11.61 15.98
N ARG A 226 16.87 11.23 16.69
CA ARG A 226 16.77 10.61 18.01
C ARG A 226 17.05 11.67 19.06
N PHE A 227 16.21 11.78 20.07
CA PHE A 227 16.29 12.81 21.10
C PHE A 227 15.95 12.26 22.49
N THR A 228 16.40 12.97 23.51
CA THR A 228 16.00 12.79 24.91
C THR A 228 15.33 14.07 25.40
N LEU A 229 14.38 13.95 26.33
CA LEU A 229 13.77 15.13 26.95
C LEU A 229 14.77 15.82 27.86
N ALA A 230 14.88 17.15 27.75
CA ALA A 230 15.83 17.93 28.52
C ALA A 230 15.48 18.03 30.02
N ASP A 231 14.20 17.81 30.37
CA ASP A 231 13.68 17.86 31.74
C ASP A 231 14.09 16.67 32.62
N GLY A 232 14.78 15.68 32.05
CA GLY A 232 15.25 14.48 32.75
C GLY A 232 14.17 13.53 33.25
N ARG A 233 12.87 13.81 32.99
CA ARG A 233 11.74 12.94 33.42
C ARG A 233 11.78 11.59 32.76
N ASP A 234 12.29 11.51 31.55
CA ASP A 234 12.42 10.26 30.79
C ASP A 234 13.81 10.20 30.15
N ARG A 235 14.60 9.19 30.57
CA ARG A 235 15.94 8.93 30.00
C ARG A 235 15.91 8.11 28.72
N ARG A 236 14.73 7.75 28.22
CA ARG A 236 14.61 6.99 26.98
C ARG A 236 14.91 7.87 25.77
N VAL A 237 15.47 7.23 24.76
CA VAL A 237 15.71 7.88 23.47
C VAL A 237 14.46 7.73 22.61
N TRP A 238 13.88 8.84 22.22
CA TRP A 238 12.71 8.91 21.36
C TRP A 238 13.10 9.28 19.94
N SER A 239 12.18 9.17 18.99
CA SER A 239 12.47 9.50 17.61
C SER A 239 11.33 10.26 16.94
N ALA A 240 11.70 11.23 16.09
CA ALA A 240 10.77 11.97 15.24
C ALA A 240 11.32 12.09 13.81
N LEU A 241 10.44 12.27 12.85
CA LEU A 241 10.82 12.43 11.45
C LEU A 241 11.10 13.91 11.12
N HIS A 242 12.23 14.16 10.48
CA HIS A 242 12.64 15.51 10.04
C HIS A 242 13.08 15.47 8.58
N PRO A 243 12.86 16.52 7.76
CA PRO A 243 13.49 16.63 6.45
C PRO A 243 15.01 16.51 6.56
N ALA A 244 15.68 15.88 5.60
CA ALA A 244 17.14 15.77 5.62
C ALA A 244 17.81 17.14 5.55
N ARG A 245 17.20 18.08 4.82
CA ARG A 245 17.67 19.47 4.73
C ARG A 245 17.25 20.24 5.98
N GLY A 246 18.20 20.81 6.67
CA GLY A 246 17.97 21.56 7.92
C GLY A 246 17.69 20.67 9.13
N ALA A 247 18.12 19.40 9.11
CA ALA A 247 18.05 18.54 10.29
C ALA A 247 19.00 19.11 11.39
N PRO A 248 18.52 19.21 12.65
CA PRO A 248 19.31 19.72 13.76
C PRO A 248 20.53 18.81 14.00
N ALA A 249 21.62 19.42 14.46
CA ALA A 249 22.85 18.69 14.79
C ALA A 249 22.70 17.90 16.10
N ALA A 250 23.56 16.88 16.30
CA ALA A 250 23.65 16.21 17.58
C ALA A 250 24.11 17.21 18.66
N GLY A 251 23.47 17.18 19.83
CA GLY A 251 23.65 18.11 20.92
C GLY A 251 22.76 19.38 20.82
N GLU A 252 22.12 19.63 19.69
CA GLU A 252 21.23 20.78 19.53
C GLU A 252 19.92 20.58 20.30
N THR A 253 19.43 21.63 20.94
CA THR A 253 18.15 21.65 21.65
C THR A 253 17.03 22.01 20.67
N ILE A 254 15.99 21.21 20.65
CA ILE A 254 14.80 21.38 19.81
C ILE A 254 13.53 21.37 20.67
N TRP A 255 12.48 22.00 20.20
CA TRP A 255 11.15 21.88 20.79
C TRP A 255 10.37 20.74 20.17
N VAL A 256 9.83 19.87 21.01
CA VAL A 256 8.98 18.74 20.59
C VAL A 256 7.60 18.86 21.24
N ILE A 257 6.58 18.37 20.52
CA ILE A 257 5.20 18.35 20.99
C ILE A 257 4.74 16.91 20.95
N PHE A 258 4.20 16.39 22.05
CA PHE A 258 3.77 14.99 22.16
C PHE A 258 2.48 14.87 22.97
N PRO A 259 1.71 13.77 22.81
CA PRO A 259 0.55 13.51 23.64
C PRO A 259 0.98 13.31 25.10
N PRO A 260 0.18 13.74 26.08
CA PRO A 260 0.48 13.53 27.51
C PRO A 260 0.90 12.07 27.77
N GLY A 261 2.06 11.91 28.43
CA GLY A 261 2.59 10.59 28.81
C GLY A 261 3.11 9.71 27.66
N ASN A 262 3.15 10.18 26.41
CA ASN A 262 3.67 9.39 25.28
C ASN A 262 4.62 10.18 24.34
N PRO A 263 5.88 10.40 24.74
CA PRO A 263 6.86 11.08 23.90
C PRO A 263 7.21 10.33 22.59
N GLY A 264 6.90 9.04 22.48
CA GLY A 264 7.13 8.27 21.26
C GLY A 264 6.28 8.68 20.05
N ARG A 265 5.32 9.60 20.26
CA ARG A 265 4.51 10.20 19.17
C ARG A 265 4.80 11.69 19.01
N ALA A 266 6.01 12.11 19.35
CA ALA A 266 6.40 13.51 19.28
C ALA A 266 6.51 13.99 17.82
N VAL A 267 6.16 15.28 17.64
CA VAL A 267 6.42 16.04 16.42
C VAL A 267 7.35 17.20 16.74
N VAL A 268 8.22 17.54 15.79
CA VAL A 268 9.17 18.66 15.97
C VAL A 268 8.43 19.97 15.73
N ALA A 269 8.39 20.83 16.73
CA ALA A 269 7.58 22.07 16.72
C ALA A 269 7.91 23.01 15.56
N SER A 270 9.20 23.21 15.24
CA SER A 270 9.65 24.08 14.15
C SER A 270 9.13 23.71 12.76
N LEU A 271 8.69 22.46 12.58
CA LEU A 271 8.12 21.98 11.32
C LEU A 271 6.65 22.35 11.15
N TYR A 272 5.95 22.71 12.22
CA TYR A 272 4.51 22.96 12.26
C TYR A 272 4.17 24.45 12.50
N ALA A 273 5.10 25.19 13.10
CA ALA A 273 4.96 26.62 13.37
C ALA A 273 4.93 27.49 12.09
#